data_7723baca2f85d14bf6021f3e3bd51298
#
_entry.id   7723baca2f85d14bf6021f3e3bd51298
#
_cell.length_a   1.000
_cell.length_b   1.000
_cell.length_c   1.000
_cell.angle_alpha   90.00
_cell.angle_beta   90.00
_cell.angle_gamma   90.00
#
_symmetry.space_group_name_H-M   'P 1'
#
loop_
_entity.id
_entity.type
_entity.pdbx_description
1 polymer ?
#
loop_
_entity_poly.entity_id
_entity_poly.type
_entity_poly.pdbx_seq_one_letter_code
_entity_poly.pdbx_strand_id
1 'polypeptide(L)'
;AVREAVNKDLGTVDVLVNGAGGNNPRATTDNEFHEVGLSAETKTFFDLDKAGIEFVFNLNYLGTLLPTQVFAQDMVGKEGANIINISSMNAFTPLTKIPAYSGAKAAISNFTQWLAVHFSKVGIRCNAIAPGFLVTAQNERLLFDEHGNPTPRADKILRNTPMGRFGESNELVGGVFFLADSTLSSFVNGVVLPIDGGFAAYSGV
;
A
#
# COMPACT_ATOMS: atom_id res chain seq x y z
N ALA A 1 -0.78 17.83 -19.66
CA ALA A 1 -2.04 18.44 -19.20
C ALA A 1 -2.08 18.56 -17.67
N VAL A 2 -2.15 17.45 -16.84
CA VAL A 2 -2.30 17.58 -15.37
C VAL A 2 -1.07 18.24 -14.73
N ARG A 3 0.15 17.80 -15.05
CA ARG A 3 1.40 18.38 -14.54
C ARG A 3 1.50 19.88 -14.86
N GLU A 4 1.15 20.28 -16.07
CA GLU A 4 1.18 21.70 -16.49
C GLU A 4 0.18 22.55 -15.69
N ALA A 5 -1.00 22.03 -15.42
CA ALA A 5 -1.97 22.71 -14.57
C ALA A 5 -1.47 22.87 -13.13
N VAL A 6 -0.94 21.79 -12.54
CA VAL A 6 -0.34 21.82 -11.19
C VAL A 6 0.82 22.83 -11.13
N ASN A 7 1.74 22.77 -12.10
CA ASN A 7 2.90 23.68 -12.13
C ASN A 7 2.50 25.14 -12.31
N LYS A 8 1.42 25.39 -13.07
CA LYS A 8 0.89 26.74 -13.25
C LYS A 8 0.26 27.32 -11.98
N ASP A 9 -0.53 26.49 -11.28
CA ASP A 9 -1.39 26.97 -10.19
C ASP A 9 -0.71 26.84 -8.81
N LEU A 10 0.17 25.87 -8.62
CA LEU A 10 0.78 25.53 -7.32
C LEU A 10 2.32 25.52 -7.35
N GLY A 11 2.93 25.62 -8.51
CA GLY A 11 4.38 25.42 -8.68
C GLY A 11 4.78 23.96 -8.87
N THR A 12 6.07 23.74 -9.06
CA THR A 12 6.62 22.40 -9.29
C THR A 12 6.69 21.58 -8.01
N VAL A 13 6.41 20.28 -8.13
CA VAL A 13 6.34 19.33 -7.00
C VAL A 13 7.71 19.14 -6.33
N ASP A 14 7.74 19.20 -5.00
CA ASP A 14 8.90 18.88 -4.16
C ASP A 14 8.75 17.52 -3.48
N VAL A 15 7.53 17.20 -3.03
CA VAL A 15 7.18 15.92 -2.42
C VAL A 15 6.01 15.30 -3.16
N LEU A 16 6.17 14.09 -3.65
CA LEU A 16 5.13 13.30 -4.30
C LEU A 16 4.69 12.15 -3.40
N VAL A 17 3.41 12.15 -2.99
CA VAL A 17 2.83 11.02 -2.25
C VAL A 17 1.88 10.24 -3.15
N ASN A 18 2.23 9.00 -3.47
CA ASN A 18 1.41 8.10 -4.28
C ASN A 18 0.51 7.25 -3.38
N GLY A 19 -0.75 7.68 -3.19
CA GLY A 19 -1.71 7.04 -2.28
C GLY A 19 -2.84 6.27 -2.98
N ALA A 20 -2.92 6.26 -4.30
CA ALA A 20 -3.95 5.50 -5.02
C ALA A 20 -3.80 3.99 -4.79
N GLY A 21 -4.91 3.30 -4.54
CA GLY A 21 -4.87 1.86 -4.34
C GLY A 21 -6.21 1.28 -3.90
N GLY A 22 -6.33 -0.03 -4.02
CA GLY A 22 -7.53 -0.78 -3.64
C GLY A 22 -7.52 -2.20 -4.18
N ASN A 23 -8.45 -3.01 -3.71
CA ASN A 23 -8.69 -4.37 -4.17
C ASN A 23 -9.94 -4.43 -5.07
N ASN A 24 -10.18 -5.60 -5.67
CA ASN A 24 -11.36 -5.87 -6.50
C ASN A 24 -11.97 -7.23 -6.11
N PRO A 25 -13.31 -7.31 -5.85
CA PRO A 25 -13.97 -8.58 -5.54
C PRO A 25 -13.80 -9.64 -6.63
N ARG A 26 -13.64 -9.26 -7.90
CA ARG A 26 -13.42 -10.19 -9.03
C ARG A 26 -12.04 -10.86 -8.98
N ALA A 27 -11.08 -10.27 -8.23
CA ALA A 27 -9.74 -10.80 -7.99
C ALA A 27 -9.56 -11.36 -6.56
N THR A 28 -10.68 -11.77 -5.92
CA THR A 28 -10.71 -12.26 -4.55
C THR A 28 -11.36 -13.64 -4.50
N THR A 29 -10.74 -14.62 -3.82
CA THR A 29 -11.31 -15.96 -3.60
C THR A 29 -12.29 -15.95 -2.41
N ASP A 30 -13.24 -16.89 -2.38
CA ASP A 30 -14.17 -17.01 -1.27
C ASP A 30 -13.51 -17.64 -0.05
N ASN A 31 -12.65 -18.65 -0.25
CA ASN A 31 -11.96 -19.37 0.81
C ASN A 31 -10.48 -18.97 0.93
N GLU A 32 -9.94 -19.14 2.13
CA GLU A 32 -8.52 -18.91 2.43
C GLU A 32 -7.64 -20.03 1.89
N PHE A 33 -8.13 -21.27 1.99
CA PHE A 33 -7.45 -22.47 1.54
C PHE A 33 -8.28 -23.13 0.42
N HIS A 34 -7.59 -23.71 -0.53
CA HIS A 34 -8.23 -24.56 -1.51
C HIS A 34 -8.34 -25.98 -0.93
N GLU A 35 -9.54 -26.54 -0.96
CA GLU A 35 -9.82 -27.88 -0.41
C GLU A 35 -10.40 -28.78 -1.49
N VAL A 36 -10.21 -30.09 -1.35
CA VAL A 36 -10.84 -31.08 -2.24
C VAL A 36 -12.33 -31.15 -1.95
N GLY A 37 -13.16 -31.08 -2.99
CA GLY A 37 -14.62 -31.17 -2.83
C GLY A 37 -15.33 -29.88 -2.50
N LEU A 38 -14.71 -28.71 -2.75
CA LEU A 38 -15.40 -27.42 -2.68
C LEU A 38 -16.64 -27.42 -3.59
N SER A 39 -17.69 -26.71 -3.15
CA SER A 39 -18.88 -26.47 -3.97
C SER A 39 -18.52 -25.77 -5.29
N ALA A 40 -19.20 -26.16 -6.37
CA ALA A 40 -19.04 -25.51 -7.68
C ALA A 40 -19.39 -24.00 -7.67
N GLU A 41 -20.13 -23.53 -6.67
CA GLU A 41 -20.46 -22.11 -6.50
C GLU A 41 -19.36 -21.33 -5.78
N THR A 42 -18.38 -22.02 -5.15
CA THR A 42 -17.28 -21.37 -4.43
C THR A 42 -16.27 -20.80 -5.42
N LYS A 43 -16.07 -19.50 -5.41
CA LYS A 43 -15.05 -18.85 -6.23
C LYS A 43 -13.64 -19.14 -5.69
N THR A 44 -12.92 -19.97 -6.43
CA THR A 44 -11.56 -20.43 -6.13
C THR A 44 -10.51 -19.60 -6.86
N PHE A 45 -9.24 -19.98 -6.73
CA PHE A 45 -8.14 -19.40 -7.51
C PHE A 45 -8.36 -19.52 -9.03
N PHE A 46 -8.97 -20.61 -9.48
CA PHE A 46 -9.21 -20.87 -10.91
C PHE A 46 -10.30 -19.99 -11.52
N ASP A 47 -11.13 -19.35 -10.67
CA ASP A 47 -12.25 -18.52 -11.07
C ASP A 47 -11.91 -17.00 -10.97
N LEU A 48 -10.68 -16.68 -10.64
CA LEU A 48 -10.25 -15.29 -10.57
C LEU A 48 -10.28 -14.65 -11.97
N ASP A 49 -10.97 -13.51 -12.06
CA ASP A 49 -11.18 -12.83 -13.32
C ASP A 49 -9.96 -12.00 -13.73
N LYS A 50 -9.48 -12.22 -14.95
CA LYS A 50 -8.38 -11.47 -15.54
C LYS A 50 -8.59 -9.94 -15.47
N ALA A 51 -9.78 -9.44 -15.82
CA ALA A 51 -10.05 -8.01 -15.78
C ALA A 51 -10.09 -7.45 -14.35
N GLY A 52 -10.48 -8.27 -13.36
CA GLY A 52 -10.36 -7.91 -11.94
C GLY A 52 -8.90 -7.81 -11.50
N ILE A 53 -8.05 -8.73 -11.94
CA ILE A 53 -6.61 -8.72 -11.68
C ILE A 53 -5.96 -7.49 -12.34
N GLU A 54 -6.25 -7.23 -13.62
CA GLU A 54 -5.75 -6.07 -14.35
C GLU A 54 -6.16 -4.76 -13.68
N PHE A 55 -7.42 -4.67 -13.23
CA PHE A 55 -7.90 -3.50 -12.47
C PHE A 55 -7.05 -3.24 -11.23
N VAL A 56 -6.75 -4.29 -10.44
CA VAL A 56 -5.94 -4.16 -9.21
C VAL A 56 -4.53 -3.69 -9.52
N PHE A 57 -3.87 -4.26 -10.54
CA PHE A 57 -2.54 -3.84 -10.94
C PHE A 57 -2.52 -2.43 -11.52
N ASN A 58 -3.50 -2.08 -12.36
CA ASN A 58 -3.63 -0.75 -12.92
C ASN A 58 -3.83 0.31 -11.83
N LEU A 59 -4.74 0.07 -10.88
CA LEU A 59 -5.01 1.01 -9.81
C LEU A 59 -3.81 1.18 -8.87
N ASN A 60 -3.18 0.09 -8.44
CA ASN A 60 -2.11 0.15 -7.45
C ASN A 60 -0.75 0.43 -8.09
N TYR A 61 -0.29 -0.42 -9.01
CA TYR A 61 1.06 -0.32 -9.54
C TYR A 61 1.20 0.79 -10.60
N LEU A 62 0.35 0.80 -11.63
CA LEU A 62 0.38 1.88 -12.62
C LEU A 62 -0.07 3.22 -12.03
N GLY A 63 -1.02 3.20 -11.06
CA GLY A 63 -1.41 4.38 -10.29
C GLY A 63 -0.30 4.97 -9.43
N THR A 64 0.77 4.23 -9.17
CA THR A 64 2.00 4.71 -8.53
C THR A 64 3.07 5.08 -9.56
N LEU A 65 3.30 4.23 -10.55
CA LEU A 65 4.36 4.41 -11.56
C LEU A 65 4.11 5.63 -12.45
N LEU A 66 2.90 5.77 -12.99
CA LEU A 66 2.61 6.83 -13.97
C LEU A 66 2.68 8.24 -13.36
N PRO A 67 2.09 8.53 -12.18
CA PRO A 67 2.30 9.83 -11.52
C PRO A 67 3.77 10.10 -11.22
N THR A 68 4.52 9.08 -10.78
CA THR A 68 5.95 9.20 -10.55
C THR A 68 6.68 9.59 -11.84
N GLN A 69 6.41 8.90 -12.95
CA GLN A 69 7.01 9.20 -14.25
C GLN A 69 6.75 10.64 -14.71
N VAL A 70 5.55 11.15 -14.41
CA VAL A 70 5.13 12.49 -14.82
C VAL A 70 5.75 13.57 -13.93
N PHE A 71 5.67 13.43 -12.61
CA PHE A 71 6.04 14.49 -11.66
C PHE A 71 7.51 14.46 -11.26
N ALA A 72 8.19 13.32 -11.29
CA ALA A 72 9.61 13.24 -10.96
C ALA A 72 10.49 14.06 -11.91
N GLN A 73 10.01 14.39 -13.11
CA GLN A 73 10.72 15.28 -14.04
C GLN A 73 10.97 16.67 -13.44
N ASP A 74 10.04 17.18 -12.63
CA ASP A 74 10.17 18.48 -11.97
C ASP A 74 11.02 18.42 -10.69
N MET A 75 11.29 17.22 -10.21
CA MET A 75 12.01 16.96 -8.96
C MET A 75 13.52 16.77 -9.17
N VAL A 76 13.95 16.49 -10.40
CA VAL A 76 15.36 16.25 -10.74
C VAL A 76 16.21 17.49 -10.39
N GLY A 77 17.23 17.30 -9.54
CA GLY A 77 18.14 18.36 -9.11
C GLY A 77 17.60 19.28 -8.03
N LYS A 78 16.39 19.04 -7.53
CA LYS A 78 15.86 19.79 -6.39
C LYS A 78 16.38 19.25 -5.06
N GLU A 79 16.83 20.14 -4.19
CA GLU A 79 17.21 19.79 -2.83
C GLU A 79 15.98 19.34 -2.02
N GLY A 80 16.10 18.23 -1.30
CA GLY A 80 15.03 17.68 -0.47
C GLY A 80 13.91 16.97 -1.22
N ALA A 81 13.99 16.85 -2.55
CA ALA A 81 12.99 16.17 -3.35
C ALA A 81 12.74 14.73 -2.89
N ASN A 82 11.48 14.33 -2.77
CA ASN A 82 11.13 13.06 -2.14
C ASN A 82 9.86 12.44 -2.73
N ILE A 83 9.90 11.13 -2.94
CA ILE A 83 8.75 10.32 -3.36
C ILE A 83 8.40 9.38 -2.22
N ILE A 84 7.13 9.36 -1.81
CA ILE A 84 6.60 8.48 -0.78
C ILE A 84 5.48 7.64 -1.39
N ASN A 85 5.69 6.34 -1.46
CA ASN A 85 4.70 5.40 -1.97
C ASN A 85 3.91 4.76 -0.82
N ILE A 86 2.63 4.52 -1.05
CA ILE A 86 1.80 3.77 -0.11
C ILE A 86 1.77 2.30 -0.54
N SER A 87 2.63 1.50 0.08
CA SER A 87 2.66 0.05 -0.04
C SER A 87 1.59 -0.60 0.87
N SER A 88 1.89 -1.70 1.47
CA SER A 88 1.06 -2.39 2.48
C SER A 88 1.92 -3.42 3.20
N MET A 89 1.54 -3.82 4.41
CA MET A 89 2.12 -4.97 5.08
C MET A 89 1.94 -6.25 4.25
N ASN A 90 0.95 -6.29 3.34
CA ASN A 90 0.75 -7.35 2.35
C ASN A 90 1.93 -7.57 1.39
N ALA A 91 2.81 -6.59 1.25
CA ALA A 91 4.03 -6.74 0.47
C ALA A 91 5.07 -7.64 1.17
N PHE A 92 4.99 -7.77 2.49
CA PHE A 92 5.85 -8.64 3.30
C PHE A 92 5.18 -9.98 3.60
N THR A 93 3.93 -9.92 4.07
CA THR A 93 3.14 -11.09 4.48
C THR A 93 1.86 -11.11 3.67
N PRO A 94 1.80 -11.87 2.55
CA PRO A 94 0.63 -11.86 1.68
C PRO A 94 -0.60 -12.40 2.44
N LEU A 95 -1.69 -11.65 2.38
CA LEU A 95 -2.96 -12.09 2.95
C LEU A 95 -3.62 -13.15 2.07
N THR A 96 -4.35 -14.05 2.71
CA THR A 96 -5.22 -15.00 2.03
C THR A 96 -6.28 -14.28 1.19
N LYS A 97 -6.86 -14.96 0.21
CA LYS A 97 -7.95 -14.53 -0.69
C LYS A 97 -7.61 -13.45 -1.72
N ILE A 98 -6.59 -12.63 -1.57
CA ILE A 98 -6.33 -11.43 -2.38
C ILE A 98 -4.95 -11.44 -3.07
N PRO A 99 -4.64 -12.46 -3.90
CA PRO A 99 -3.30 -12.60 -4.48
C PRO A 99 -2.90 -11.41 -5.36
N ALA A 100 -3.83 -10.87 -6.14
CA ALA A 100 -3.55 -9.73 -7.03
C ALA A 100 -3.17 -8.47 -6.25
N TYR A 101 -3.87 -8.18 -5.14
CA TYR A 101 -3.56 -7.03 -4.30
C TYR A 101 -2.19 -7.17 -3.63
N SER A 102 -1.92 -8.35 -3.03
CA SER A 102 -0.62 -8.62 -2.40
C SER A 102 0.52 -8.50 -3.40
N GLY A 103 0.36 -9.07 -4.59
CA GLY A 103 1.34 -8.95 -5.69
C GLY A 103 1.56 -7.52 -6.14
N ALA A 104 0.49 -6.72 -6.31
CA ALA A 104 0.60 -5.32 -6.70
C ALA A 104 1.31 -4.47 -5.62
N LYS A 105 1.05 -4.72 -4.33
CA LYS A 105 1.73 -4.02 -3.23
C LYS A 105 3.20 -4.44 -3.09
N ALA A 106 3.53 -5.69 -3.34
CA ALA A 106 4.91 -6.15 -3.44
C ALA A 106 5.66 -5.47 -4.61
N ALA A 107 4.98 -5.32 -5.75
CA ALA A 107 5.53 -4.59 -6.90
C ALA A 107 5.82 -3.12 -6.57
N ILE A 108 4.95 -2.43 -5.80
CA ILE A 108 5.19 -1.05 -5.32
C ILE A 108 6.43 -1.00 -4.42
N SER A 109 6.60 -1.97 -3.50
CA SER A 109 7.78 -2.03 -2.62
C SER A 109 9.07 -2.20 -3.42
N ASN A 110 9.09 -3.11 -4.38
CA ASN A 110 10.24 -3.32 -5.27
C ASN A 110 10.51 -2.08 -6.14
N PHE A 111 9.47 -1.47 -6.71
CA PHE A 111 9.59 -0.24 -7.50
C PHE A 111 10.13 0.93 -6.67
N THR A 112 9.75 1.05 -5.40
CA THR A 112 10.30 2.05 -4.47
C THR A 112 11.81 1.91 -4.33
N GLN A 113 12.30 0.67 -4.14
CA GLN A 113 13.73 0.38 -4.04
C GLN A 113 14.47 0.68 -5.34
N TRP A 114 13.87 0.31 -6.48
CA TRP A 114 14.42 0.62 -7.79
C TRP A 114 14.55 2.14 -8.01
N LEU A 115 13.50 2.91 -7.70
CA LEU A 115 13.52 4.37 -7.80
C LEU A 115 14.58 5.00 -6.89
N ALA A 116 14.71 4.51 -5.65
CA ALA A 116 15.71 4.99 -4.70
C ALA A 116 17.14 4.90 -5.24
N VAL A 117 17.45 3.81 -5.95
CA VAL A 117 18.74 3.63 -6.62
C VAL A 117 18.82 4.51 -7.87
N HIS A 118 17.79 4.46 -8.72
CA HIS A 118 17.77 5.13 -10.02
C HIS A 118 17.93 6.65 -9.89
N PHE A 119 17.25 7.27 -8.93
CA PHE A 119 17.26 8.71 -8.73
C PHE A 119 18.30 9.21 -7.72
N SER A 120 19.10 8.34 -7.12
CA SER A 120 20.08 8.71 -6.08
C SER A 120 21.08 9.79 -6.51
N LYS A 121 21.45 9.85 -7.80
CA LYS A 121 22.43 10.81 -8.32
C LYS A 121 21.83 12.16 -8.69
N VAL A 122 20.51 12.29 -8.67
CA VAL A 122 19.80 13.54 -9.00
C VAL A 122 19.05 14.14 -7.80
N GLY A 123 19.34 13.65 -6.59
CA GLY A 123 18.89 14.24 -5.34
C GLY A 123 17.49 13.83 -4.89
N ILE A 124 16.80 12.94 -5.60
CA ILE A 124 15.45 12.46 -5.20
C ILE A 124 15.59 11.23 -4.32
N ARG A 125 15.04 11.28 -3.11
CA ARG A 125 14.85 10.10 -2.26
C ARG A 125 13.52 9.44 -2.60
N CYS A 126 13.45 8.12 -2.49
CA CYS A 126 12.23 7.37 -2.69
C CYS A 126 12.07 6.34 -1.59
N ASN A 127 10.97 6.43 -0.84
CA ASN A 127 10.63 5.55 0.26
C ASN A 127 9.15 5.15 0.19
N ALA A 128 8.75 4.20 1.02
CA ALA A 128 7.35 3.82 1.18
C ALA A 128 6.98 3.65 2.64
N ILE A 129 5.71 3.86 2.96
CA ILE A 129 5.11 3.30 4.16
C ILE A 129 4.30 2.06 3.79
N ALA A 130 4.22 1.11 4.71
CA ALA A 130 3.47 -0.13 4.56
C ALA A 130 2.44 -0.24 5.71
N PRO A 131 1.24 0.35 5.52
CA PRO A 131 0.20 0.30 6.54
C PRO A 131 -0.27 -1.14 6.81
N GLY A 132 -0.58 -1.42 8.08
CA GLY A 132 -1.33 -2.58 8.52
C GLY A 132 -2.83 -2.40 8.36
N PHE A 133 -3.58 -2.97 9.28
CA PHE A 133 -5.02 -2.84 9.32
C PHE A 133 -5.45 -1.59 10.10
N LEU A 134 -6.05 -0.65 9.38
CA LEU A 134 -6.60 0.59 9.93
C LEU A 134 -8.12 0.56 9.86
N VAL A 135 -8.80 1.17 10.80
CA VAL A 135 -10.24 1.43 10.68
C VAL A 135 -10.44 2.66 9.79
N THR A 136 -11.25 2.50 8.76
CA THR A 136 -11.61 3.58 7.83
C THR A 136 -13.10 3.48 7.49
N ALA A 137 -13.72 4.56 7.04
CA ALA A 137 -15.12 4.54 6.60
C ALA A 137 -15.40 3.49 5.49
N GLN A 138 -14.36 3.09 4.72
CA GLN A 138 -14.51 2.09 3.66
C GLN A 138 -14.57 0.65 4.17
N ASN A 139 -13.92 0.34 5.31
CA ASN A 139 -13.78 -1.02 5.79
C ASN A 139 -14.46 -1.29 7.15
N GLU A 140 -15.01 -0.27 7.79
CA GLU A 140 -15.64 -0.39 9.10
C GLU A 140 -16.70 -1.50 9.14
N ARG A 141 -17.57 -1.56 8.11
CA ARG A 141 -18.60 -2.60 7.97
C ARG A 141 -18.07 -4.00 7.71
N LEU A 142 -16.81 -4.13 7.31
CA LEU A 142 -16.13 -5.43 7.14
C LEU A 142 -15.49 -5.91 8.45
N LEU A 143 -15.25 -4.97 9.37
CA LEU A 143 -14.56 -5.22 10.62
C LEU A 143 -15.53 -5.30 11.81
N PHE A 144 -16.66 -4.60 11.76
CA PHE A 144 -17.62 -4.55 12.84
C PHE A 144 -19.04 -4.85 12.33
N ASP A 145 -19.82 -5.53 13.15
CA ASP A 145 -21.24 -5.78 12.91
C ASP A 145 -22.10 -4.53 13.24
N GLU A 146 -23.40 -4.63 13.07
CA GLU A 146 -24.36 -3.54 13.35
C GLU A 146 -24.41 -3.14 14.84
N HIS A 147 -23.89 -3.97 15.74
CA HIS A 147 -23.82 -3.71 17.18
C HIS A 147 -22.42 -3.22 17.60
N GLY A 148 -21.48 -3.05 16.65
CA GLY A 148 -20.13 -2.63 16.92
C GLY A 148 -19.19 -3.75 17.42
N ASN A 149 -19.63 -5.02 17.37
CA ASN A 149 -18.77 -6.14 17.74
C ASN A 149 -17.84 -6.51 16.57
N PRO A 150 -16.62 -6.97 16.84
CA PRO A 150 -15.74 -7.45 15.81
C PRO A 150 -16.34 -8.62 15.02
N THR A 151 -16.23 -8.56 13.70
CA THR A 151 -16.55 -9.70 12.84
C THR A 151 -15.52 -10.82 13.03
N PRO A 152 -15.79 -12.10 12.63
CA PRO A 152 -14.80 -13.16 12.65
C PRO A 152 -13.51 -12.81 11.89
N ARG A 153 -13.60 -11.98 10.85
CA ARG A 153 -12.45 -11.44 10.13
C ARG A 153 -11.65 -10.47 11.01
N ALA A 154 -12.32 -9.56 11.70
CA ALA A 154 -11.68 -8.61 12.61
C ALA A 154 -10.97 -9.33 13.76
N ASP A 155 -11.61 -10.30 14.39
CA ASP A 155 -11.01 -11.14 15.43
C ASP A 155 -9.72 -11.82 14.96
N LYS A 156 -9.75 -12.38 13.75
CA LYS A 156 -8.57 -13.03 13.16
C LYS A 156 -7.44 -12.04 12.94
N ILE A 157 -7.73 -10.83 12.45
CA ILE A 157 -6.76 -9.76 12.28
C ILE A 157 -6.15 -9.36 13.63
N LEU A 158 -7.00 -9.11 14.63
CA LEU A 158 -6.57 -8.67 15.95
C LEU A 158 -5.68 -9.70 16.65
N ARG A 159 -6.00 -11.00 16.54
CA ARG A 159 -5.16 -12.08 17.08
C ARG A 159 -3.77 -12.15 16.43
N ASN A 160 -3.65 -11.73 15.19
CA ASN A 160 -2.38 -11.71 14.46
C ASN A 160 -1.69 -10.33 14.49
N THR A 161 -2.28 -9.34 15.17
CA THR A 161 -1.67 -8.02 15.40
C THR A 161 -1.16 -7.96 16.84
N PRO A 162 0.14 -7.99 17.10
CA PRO A 162 0.67 -8.01 18.48
C PRO A 162 0.20 -6.85 19.37
N MET A 163 -0.03 -5.66 18.81
CA MET A 163 -0.58 -4.53 19.56
C MET A 163 -2.07 -4.70 19.94
N GLY A 164 -2.76 -5.75 19.45
CA GLY A 164 -4.11 -6.14 19.85
C GLY A 164 -5.21 -5.16 19.44
N ARG A 165 -4.94 -4.25 18.51
CA ARG A 165 -5.90 -3.25 18.02
C ARG A 165 -5.68 -2.94 16.54
N PHE A 166 -6.69 -2.35 15.93
CA PHE A 166 -6.53 -1.67 14.64
C PHE A 166 -5.78 -0.35 14.83
N GLY A 167 -5.09 0.08 13.79
CA GLY A 167 -4.53 1.42 13.73
C GLY A 167 -5.57 2.46 13.30
N GLU A 168 -5.26 3.71 13.53
CA GLU A 168 -6.00 4.87 13.04
C GLU A 168 -5.24 5.56 11.91
N SER A 169 -5.96 6.23 10.98
CA SER A 169 -5.34 6.86 9.82
C SER A 169 -4.32 7.95 10.19
N ASN A 170 -4.52 8.66 11.31
CA ASN A 170 -3.59 9.66 11.82
C ASN A 170 -2.24 9.07 12.28
N GLU A 171 -2.18 7.79 12.63
CA GLU A 171 -0.94 7.12 13.04
C GLU A 171 0.03 6.93 11.87
N LEU A 172 -0.44 7.05 10.63
CA LEU A 172 0.43 7.06 9.44
C LEU A 172 1.18 8.38 9.25
N VAL A 173 0.60 9.48 9.76
CA VAL A 173 1.09 10.84 9.53
C VAL A 173 2.52 11.01 9.99
N GLY A 174 2.86 10.50 11.18
CA GLY A 174 4.23 10.56 11.70
C GLY A 174 5.27 9.90 10.80
N GLY A 175 4.94 8.74 10.22
CA GLY A 175 5.80 8.06 9.25
C GLY A 175 5.97 8.83 7.95
N VAL A 176 4.90 9.43 7.44
CA VAL A 176 4.96 10.27 6.23
C VAL A 176 5.80 11.52 6.49
N PHE A 177 5.59 12.22 7.61
CA PHE A 177 6.40 13.38 7.99
C PHE A 177 7.88 13.05 8.15
N PHE A 178 8.19 11.96 8.86
CA PHE A 178 9.57 11.52 9.01
C PHE A 178 10.25 11.30 7.66
N LEU A 179 9.58 10.63 6.73
CA LEU A 179 10.13 10.37 5.40
C LEU A 179 10.17 11.64 4.52
N ALA A 180 9.21 12.55 4.67
CA ALA A 180 9.12 13.78 3.89
C ALA A 180 10.19 14.79 4.31
N ASP A 181 10.47 14.91 5.60
CA ASP A 181 11.42 15.91 6.13
C ASP A 181 12.86 15.46 5.90
N SER A 182 13.57 16.19 5.03
CA SER A 182 14.97 15.91 4.71
C SER A 182 15.91 16.20 5.90
N THR A 183 15.52 16.99 6.87
CA THR A 183 16.32 17.23 8.09
C THR A 183 16.34 16.01 9.01
N LEU A 184 15.29 15.19 8.96
CA LEU A 184 15.15 13.97 9.77
C LEU A 184 15.59 12.71 9.03
N SER A 185 15.47 12.68 7.70
CA SER A 185 15.61 11.44 6.92
C SER A 185 16.46 11.59 5.65
N SER A 186 17.43 12.52 5.62
CA SER A 186 18.27 12.76 4.45
C SER A 186 19.05 11.53 3.97
N PHE A 187 19.38 10.60 4.87
CA PHE A 187 20.10 9.36 4.55
C PHE A 187 19.18 8.12 4.49
N VAL A 188 17.85 8.32 4.57
CA VAL A 188 16.84 7.25 4.42
C VAL A 188 16.37 7.21 2.98
N ASN A 189 16.73 6.15 2.26
CA ASN A 189 16.40 5.98 0.85
C ASN A 189 16.19 4.49 0.52
N GLY A 190 15.05 4.15 -0.08
CA GLY A 190 14.67 2.78 -0.42
C GLY A 190 14.01 1.99 0.70
N VAL A 191 13.66 2.60 1.84
CA VAL A 191 12.96 1.92 2.92
C VAL A 191 11.49 1.69 2.57
N VAL A 192 10.97 0.54 2.98
CA VAL A 192 9.53 0.27 3.08
C VAL A 192 9.22 0.11 4.56
N LEU A 193 8.66 1.16 5.17
CA LEU A 193 8.44 1.27 6.61
C LEU A 193 7.08 0.68 7.01
N PRO A 194 7.04 -0.47 7.72
CA PRO A 194 5.80 -1.00 8.27
C PRO A 194 5.24 -0.09 9.37
N ILE A 195 3.93 0.20 9.31
CA ILE A 195 3.15 0.88 10.35
C ILE A 195 1.90 0.01 10.55
N ASP A 196 2.05 -1.10 11.27
CA ASP A 196 1.11 -2.22 11.24
C ASP A 196 0.83 -2.90 12.59
N GLY A 197 1.26 -2.28 13.69
CA GLY A 197 1.08 -2.84 15.03
C GLY A 197 1.85 -4.16 15.26
N GLY A 198 2.86 -4.44 14.44
CA GLY A 198 3.69 -5.63 14.50
C GLY A 198 3.16 -6.82 13.69
N PHE A 199 2.11 -6.62 12.88
CA PHE A 199 1.49 -7.71 12.11
C PHE A 199 2.49 -8.43 11.20
N ALA A 200 3.28 -7.71 10.41
CA ALA A 200 4.22 -8.31 9.47
C ALA A 200 5.42 -8.99 10.17
N ALA A 201 5.69 -8.63 11.43
CA ALA A 201 6.79 -9.20 12.23
C ALA A 201 6.38 -10.45 13.00
N TYR A 202 5.08 -10.72 13.16
CA TYR A 202 4.56 -11.79 14.00
C TYR A 202 4.55 -13.12 13.25
N SER A 203 5.26 -14.12 13.80
CA SER A 203 5.34 -15.47 13.23
C SER A 203 4.15 -16.38 13.61
N GLY A 204 3.31 -15.95 14.55
CA GLY A 204 2.20 -16.76 15.07
C GLY A 204 2.56 -17.66 16.27
N VAL A 205 3.79 -17.59 16.77
CA VAL A 205 4.30 -18.32 17.94
C VAL A 205 5.08 -17.43 18.87
#